data_6237ecdf3b72df8b447ef6feb735054a
#
_entry.id   6237ecdf3b72df8b447ef6feb735054a
#
_cell.length_a   1.000
_cell.length_b   1.000
_cell.length_c   1.000
_cell.angle_alpha   90.00
_cell.angle_beta   90.00
_cell.angle_gamma   90.00
#
_symmetry.space_group_name_H-M   'P 1'
#
loop_
_entity.id
_entity.type
_entity.pdbx_description
1 polymer ?
#
loop_
_entity_poly.entity_id
_entity_poly.type
_entity_poly.pdbx_seq_one_letter_code
_entity_poly.pdbx_strand_id
1 'polypeptide(L)'
;MTELTCWPLDNKPYTSVALGAAYAARSRGVLNADSFTATTNGDNTITVGKGVGCIHVSEQWAAFPLNEGDVLLTFADADGVYPRWDVIALVYDKNANTAGLEVRTGLAAETPALPALRRNDDYDEIFLYRVTRSVGATKITADNVVDLRLDGSVCGLMRDTIDGIDTSVMQAQFAAWLQHTEDIADGLNAEYTEKFAAWFEAIKDQLGEDAAGNLQNQCNELNDRMSRMEYMVIHNDFSAPIAVDDTA
;
A
#
# COMPACT_ATOMS: atom_id res chain seq x y z
N MET A 1 -11.16 16.11 45.61
CA MET A 1 -10.45 15.61 44.40
C MET A 1 -11.44 14.75 43.62
N THR A 2 -11.66 15.03 42.35
CA THR A 2 -12.49 14.17 41.51
C THR A 2 -11.73 12.88 41.21
N GLU A 3 -12.34 11.71 41.49
CA GLU A 3 -11.72 10.43 41.26
C GLU A 3 -11.77 10.12 39.73
N LEU A 4 -10.62 9.80 39.14
CA LEU A 4 -10.49 9.40 37.74
C LEU A 4 -10.25 7.90 37.65
N THR A 5 -10.76 7.28 36.58
CA THR A 5 -10.42 5.89 36.24
C THR A 5 -8.94 5.84 35.82
N CYS A 6 -8.15 5.02 36.49
CA CYS A 6 -6.71 4.88 36.23
C CYS A 6 -6.30 3.41 36.27
N TRP A 7 -5.34 3.05 35.43
CA TRP A 7 -4.67 1.74 35.39
C TRP A 7 -3.16 1.98 35.18
N PRO A 8 -2.27 1.27 35.86
CA PRO A 8 -2.51 0.32 36.96
C PRO A 8 -2.62 1.01 38.33
N LEU A 9 -3.44 0.49 39.20
CA LEU A 9 -3.51 0.88 40.63
C LEU A 9 -3.51 -0.39 41.49
N ASP A 10 -2.78 -0.38 42.63
CA ASP A 10 -2.74 -1.51 43.52
C ASP A 10 -4.07 -1.70 44.27
N ASN A 11 -4.50 -2.97 44.38
CA ASN A 11 -5.70 -3.38 45.11
C ASN A 11 -7.02 -2.72 44.67
N LYS A 12 -7.13 -2.35 43.36
CA LYS A 12 -8.36 -1.82 42.77
C LYS A 12 -8.87 -2.73 41.64
N PRO A 13 -10.18 -2.94 41.50
CA PRO A 13 -10.74 -3.62 40.35
C PRO A 13 -10.61 -2.71 39.11
N TYR A 14 -10.30 -3.30 37.96
CA TYR A 14 -10.21 -2.59 36.71
C TYR A 14 -11.40 -2.88 35.81
N THR A 15 -11.79 -1.88 35.02
CA THR A 15 -12.73 -2.03 33.92
C THR A 15 -11.98 -2.28 32.61
N SER A 16 -12.64 -2.89 31.63
CA SER A 16 -12.10 -3.03 30.27
C SER A 16 -11.74 -1.67 29.65
N VAL A 17 -12.46 -0.61 30.02
CA VAL A 17 -12.21 0.77 29.57
C VAL A 17 -10.84 1.27 30.03
N ALA A 18 -10.47 1.04 31.29
CA ALA A 18 -9.17 1.47 31.79
C ALA A 18 -8.00 0.77 31.10
N LEU A 19 -8.15 -0.53 30.81
CA LEU A 19 -7.16 -1.30 30.04
C LEU A 19 -7.14 -0.85 28.57
N GLY A 20 -8.31 -0.67 27.94
CA GLY A 20 -8.43 -0.23 26.56
C GLY A 20 -7.86 1.17 26.33
N ALA A 21 -7.95 2.06 27.33
CA ALA A 21 -7.34 3.39 27.29
C ALA A 21 -5.81 3.34 27.17
N ALA A 22 -5.15 2.35 27.80
CA ALA A 22 -3.70 2.19 27.66
C ALA A 22 -3.25 1.88 26.23
N TYR A 23 -4.16 1.37 25.41
CA TYR A 23 -3.91 1.01 24.01
C TYR A 23 -4.59 1.93 23.01
N ALA A 24 -5.26 2.98 23.44
CA ALA A 24 -5.96 3.94 22.57
C ALA A 24 -5.01 4.65 21.59
N ALA A 25 -3.72 4.73 21.94
CA ALA A 25 -2.69 5.27 21.06
C ALA A 25 -2.37 4.39 19.83
N ARG A 26 -2.81 3.14 19.78
CA ARG A 26 -2.58 2.26 18.63
C ARG A 26 -3.51 2.61 17.47
N SER A 27 -2.96 2.55 16.25
CA SER A 27 -3.78 2.75 15.06
C SER A 27 -4.74 1.57 14.84
N ARG A 28 -5.89 1.84 14.18
CA ARG A 28 -6.75 0.79 13.64
C ARG A 28 -5.96 -0.06 12.65
N GLY A 29 -6.28 -1.35 12.60
CA GLY A 29 -5.66 -2.24 11.62
C GLY A 29 -5.49 -3.66 12.13
N VAL A 30 -4.80 -4.47 11.33
CA VAL A 30 -4.42 -5.85 11.68
C VAL A 30 -3.00 -5.90 12.23
N LEU A 31 -2.71 -6.92 13.05
CA LEU A 31 -1.40 -7.06 13.70
C LEU A 31 -0.26 -7.18 12.68
N ASN A 32 -0.46 -7.98 11.63
CA ASN A 32 0.50 -8.22 10.57
C ASN A 32 -0.21 -8.73 9.31
N ALA A 33 0.53 -8.92 8.22
CA ALA A 33 0.01 -9.40 6.95
C ALA A 33 -0.55 -10.84 7.00
N ASP A 34 -0.18 -11.64 8.00
CA ASP A 34 -0.67 -13.01 8.18
C ASP A 34 -1.98 -13.08 8.98
N SER A 35 -2.39 -11.96 9.61
CA SER A 35 -3.65 -11.88 10.35
C SER A 35 -4.85 -11.88 9.43
N PHE A 36 -5.86 -12.72 9.72
CA PHE A 36 -7.12 -12.80 8.96
C PHE A 36 -6.94 -13.13 7.48
N THR A 37 -6.06 -14.07 7.15
CA THR A 37 -5.90 -14.52 5.76
C THR A 37 -7.20 -15.10 5.21
N ALA A 38 -7.54 -14.79 3.95
CA ALA A 38 -8.76 -15.28 3.30
C ALA A 38 -8.45 -16.37 2.28
N THR A 39 -9.24 -17.44 2.30
CA THR A 39 -9.18 -18.54 1.34
C THR A 39 -10.55 -18.76 0.73
N THR A 40 -10.64 -18.76 -0.60
CA THR A 40 -11.88 -19.05 -1.34
C THR A 40 -12.13 -20.54 -1.40
N ASN A 41 -13.38 -20.97 -1.19
CA ASN A 41 -13.74 -22.37 -1.17
C ASN A 41 -14.29 -22.88 -2.51
N GLY A 42 -14.36 -22.03 -3.55
CA GLY A 42 -14.86 -22.38 -4.88
C GLY A 42 -16.39 -22.36 -5.00
N ASP A 43 -17.06 -21.86 -3.98
CA ASP A 43 -18.50 -21.59 -3.90
C ASP A 43 -18.76 -20.12 -3.47
N ASN A 44 -19.91 -19.83 -2.86
CA ASN A 44 -20.24 -18.50 -2.30
C ASN A 44 -19.66 -18.28 -0.89
N THR A 45 -18.62 -19.00 -0.50
CA THR A 45 -18.02 -18.88 0.83
C THR A 45 -16.54 -18.55 0.78
N ILE A 46 -16.06 -17.87 1.81
CA ILE A 46 -14.66 -17.59 2.07
C ILE A 46 -14.36 -18.00 3.50
N THR A 47 -13.27 -18.71 3.69
CA THR A 47 -12.73 -19.02 5.01
C THR A 47 -11.72 -17.96 5.41
N VAL A 48 -11.92 -17.32 6.58
CA VAL A 48 -11.00 -16.34 7.15
C VAL A 48 -10.26 -16.98 8.30
N GLY A 49 -8.94 -17.00 8.22
CA GLY A 49 -8.06 -17.59 9.21
C GLY A 49 -7.91 -16.74 10.47
N LYS A 50 -7.11 -17.23 11.39
CA LYS A 50 -6.80 -16.58 12.66
C LYS A 50 -6.14 -15.22 12.48
N GLY A 51 -6.31 -14.34 13.47
CA GLY A 51 -5.71 -13.01 13.44
C GLY A 51 -6.10 -12.15 14.62
N VAL A 52 -5.40 -11.04 14.75
CA VAL A 52 -5.66 -9.99 15.75
C VAL A 52 -5.83 -8.67 15.01
N GLY A 53 -6.85 -7.90 15.39
CA GLY A 53 -7.06 -6.55 14.92
C GLY A 53 -7.09 -5.54 16.06
N CYS A 54 -7.05 -4.27 15.72
CA CYS A 54 -7.28 -3.14 16.61
C CYS A 54 -8.41 -2.29 16.06
N ILE A 55 -9.43 -2.05 16.86
CA ILE A 55 -10.60 -1.25 16.56
C ILE A 55 -10.77 -0.21 17.67
N HIS A 56 -11.10 1.03 17.33
CA HIS A 56 -11.36 2.08 18.32
C HIS A 56 -12.85 2.12 18.68
N VAL A 57 -13.14 1.82 19.92
CA VAL A 57 -14.50 1.98 20.46
C VAL A 57 -14.81 3.46 20.69
N SER A 58 -13.79 4.22 21.09
CA SER A 58 -13.78 5.68 21.17
C SER A 58 -12.37 6.18 20.91
N GLU A 59 -12.16 7.50 20.89
CA GLU A 59 -10.81 8.09 20.80
C GLU A 59 -9.91 7.70 21.97
N GLN A 60 -10.51 7.40 23.13
CA GLN A 60 -9.77 7.05 24.34
C GLN A 60 -9.75 5.55 24.64
N TRP A 61 -10.33 4.70 23.80
CA TRP A 61 -10.43 3.27 24.10
C TRP A 61 -10.37 2.41 22.83
N ALA A 62 -9.38 1.51 22.78
CA ALA A 62 -9.22 0.52 21.72
C ALA A 62 -9.55 -0.89 22.24
N ALA A 63 -10.17 -1.71 21.38
CA ALA A 63 -10.41 -3.12 21.55
C ALA A 63 -9.59 -3.94 20.55
N PHE A 64 -9.23 -5.16 20.95
CA PHE A 64 -8.40 -6.07 20.16
C PHE A 64 -9.16 -7.36 19.87
N PRO A 65 -10.00 -7.39 18.82
CA PRO A 65 -10.65 -8.62 18.40
C PRO A 65 -9.61 -9.68 18.02
N LEU A 66 -9.74 -10.86 18.62
CA LEU A 66 -8.90 -12.02 18.38
C LEU A 66 -9.74 -13.12 17.75
N ASN A 67 -9.31 -13.61 16.59
CA ASN A 67 -9.83 -14.83 15.98
C ASN A 67 -8.79 -15.94 16.12
N GLU A 68 -9.10 -17.00 16.86
CA GLU A 68 -8.19 -18.10 17.15
C GLU A 68 -8.28 -19.27 16.16
N GLY A 69 -9.27 -19.26 15.27
CA GLY A 69 -9.52 -20.35 14.32
C GLY A 69 -10.07 -19.87 12.98
N ASP A 70 -10.40 -20.83 12.14
CA ASP A 70 -10.99 -20.56 10.83
C ASP A 70 -12.49 -20.21 10.98
N VAL A 71 -12.90 -19.13 10.33
CA VAL A 71 -14.30 -18.68 10.28
C VAL A 71 -14.79 -18.75 8.85
N LEU A 72 -15.86 -19.54 8.62
CA LEU A 72 -16.52 -19.63 7.32
C LEU A 72 -17.52 -18.48 7.19
N LEU A 73 -17.34 -17.65 6.17
CA LEU A 73 -18.22 -16.55 5.82
C LEU A 73 -18.99 -16.87 4.55
N THR A 74 -20.31 -16.75 4.60
CA THR A 74 -21.20 -16.97 3.46
C THR A 74 -21.66 -15.64 2.88
N PHE A 75 -21.53 -15.49 1.58
CA PHE A 75 -21.94 -14.30 0.84
C PHE A 75 -23.34 -14.49 0.25
N ALA A 76 -24.11 -13.41 0.19
CA ALA A 76 -25.37 -13.40 -0.53
C ALA A 76 -25.17 -13.67 -2.02
N ASP A 77 -26.15 -14.24 -2.69
CA ASP A 77 -26.13 -14.47 -4.13
C ASP A 77 -25.84 -13.19 -4.89
N ALA A 78 -25.13 -13.31 -6.02
CA ALA A 78 -24.86 -12.18 -6.87
C ALA A 78 -26.16 -11.61 -7.46
N ASP A 79 -26.18 -10.30 -7.67
CA ASP A 79 -27.28 -9.65 -8.36
C ASP A 79 -27.35 -10.10 -9.83
N GLY A 80 -28.57 -10.21 -10.37
CA GLY A 80 -28.79 -10.68 -11.74
C GLY A 80 -28.65 -9.59 -12.81
N VAL A 81 -28.49 -8.31 -12.43
CA VAL A 81 -28.49 -7.17 -13.34
C VAL A 81 -27.22 -6.35 -13.26
N TYR A 82 -26.73 -6.11 -12.05
CA TYR A 82 -25.57 -5.25 -11.81
C TYR A 82 -24.49 -5.94 -10.97
N PRO A 83 -23.21 -5.64 -11.22
CA PRO A 83 -22.12 -6.06 -10.33
C PRO A 83 -22.19 -5.31 -9.01
N ARG A 84 -21.55 -5.86 -7.95
CA ARG A 84 -21.41 -5.19 -6.66
C ARG A 84 -20.09 -5.53 -5.99
N TRP A 85 -19.69 -4.72 -5.04
CA TRP A 85 -18.55 -4.99 -4.18
C TRP A 85 -19.00 -5.28 -2.76
N ASP A 86 -18.87 -6.53 -2.34
CA ASP A 86 -19.06 -6.92 -0.96
C ASP A 86 -17.74 -6.78 -0.20
N VAL A 87 -17.79 -6.64 1.11
CA VAL A 87 -16.57 -6.58 1.94
C VAL A 87 -16.65 -7.55 3.11
N ILE A 88 -15.48 -8.09 3.47
CA ILE A 88 -15.29 -8.76 4.76
C ILE A 88 -14.79 -7.69 5.72
N ALA A 89 -15.55 -7.42 6.77
CA ALA A 89 -15.27 -6.43 7.79
C ALA A 89 -14.98 -7.10 9.14
N LEU A 90 -14.02 -6.57 9.86
CA LEU A 90 -13.88 -6.80 11.29
C LEU A 90 -14.62 -5.67 12.00
N VAL A 91 -15.64 -6.02 12.77
CA VAL A 91 -16.62 -5.08 13.32
C VAL A 91 -16.62 -5.17 14.84
N TYR A 92 -16.72 -4.04 15.50
CA TYR A 92 -17.09 -3.92 16.90
C TYR A 92 -18.48 -3.27 17.00
N ASP A 93 -19.42 -4.02 17.58
CA ASP A 93 -20.75 -3.53 17.92
C ASP A 93 -20.70 -2.96 19.33
N LYS A 94 -20.83 -1.65 19.46
CA LYS A 94 -20.75 -0.94 20.73
C LYS A 94 -21.96 -1.19 21.63
N ASN A 95 -23.13 -1.41 21.03
CA ASN A 95 -24.37 -1.68 21.77
C ASN A 95 -24.41 -3.09 22.34
N ALA A 96 -24.01 -4.08 21.52
CA ALA A 96 -23.91 -5.47 21.94
C ALA A 96 -22.64 -5.74 22.74
N ASN A 97 -21.65 -4.85 22.72
CA ASN A 97 -20.32 -5.01 23.31
C ASN A 97 -19.63 -6.30 22.82
N THR A 98 -19.69 -6.53 21.50
CA THR A 98 -19.15 -7.71 20.83
C THR A 98 -18.33 -7.32 19.61
N ALA A 99 -17.38 -8.18 19.24
CA ALA A 99 -16.62 -8.03 18.00
C ALA A 99 -16.69 -9.31 17.18
N GLY A 100 -16.64 -9.17 15.85
CA GLY A 100 -16.71 -10.31 14.95
C GLY A 100 -16.39 -9.97 13.51
N LEU A 101 -16.32 -11.01 12.69
CA LEU A 101 -16.23 -10.90 11.24
C LEU A 101 -17.64 -10.83 10.64
N GLU A 102 -17.87 -9.87 9.75
CA GLU A 102 -19.13 -9.66 9.08
C GLU A 102 -18.92 -9.53 7.56
N VAL A 103 -19.80 -10.15 6.78
CA VAL A 103 -19.91 -9.88 5.34
C VAL A 103 -20.89 -8.73 5.15
N ARG A 104 -20.39 -7.60 4.66
CA ARG A 104 -21.24 -6.48 4.29
C ARG A 104 -21.48 -6.49 2.79
N THR A 105 -22.76 -6.67 2.42
CA THR A 105 -23.20 -6.64 1.02
C THR A 105 -23.21 -5.21 0.51
N GLY A 106 -22.53 -4.96 -0.61
CA GLY A 106 -22.51 -3.68 -1.27
C GLY A 106 -23.78 -3.40 -2.08
N LEU A 107 -23.88 -2.18 -2.59
CA LEU A 107 -24.95 -1.80 -3.51
C LEU A 107 -24.62 -2.31 -4.92
N ALA A 108 -25.56 -3.03 -5.54
CA ALA A 108 -25.46 -3.42 -6.94
C ALA A 108 -25.68 -2.19 -7.83
N ALA A 109 -24.71 -1.89 -8.71
CA ALA A 109 -24.73 -0.72 -9.59
C ALA A 109 -23.88 -0.98 -10.83
N GLU A 110 -24.10 -0.21 -11.90
CA GLU A 110 -23.27 -0.26 -13.11
C GLU A 110 -21.78 0.00 -12.79
N THR A 111 -21.51 0.95 -11.90
CA THR A 111 -20.19 1.19 -11.32
C THR A 111 -20.26 0.94 -9.82
N PRO A 112 -19.89 -0.27 -9.35
CA PRO A 112 -19.97 -0.60 -7.94
C PRO A 112 -18.95 0.20 -7.12
N ALA A 113 -19.29 0.48 -5.86
CA ALA A 113 -18.44 1.15 -4.91
C ALA A 113 -18.34 0.37 -3.60
N LEU A 114 -17.28 0.61 -2.83
CA LEU A 114 -17.16 0.08 -1.47
C LEU A 114 -18.30 0.63 -0.59
N PRO A 115 -18.91 -0.21 0.27
CA PRO A 115 -19.77 0.29 1.32
C PRO A 115 -19.05 1.35 2.16
N ALA A 116 -19.81 2.33 2.69
CA ALA A 116 -19.22 3.29 3.62
C ALA A 116 -18.79 2.59 4.91
N LEU A 117 -17.62 2.96 5.44
CA LEU A 117 -17.15 2.51 6.76
C LEU A 117 -18.10 3.00 7.85
N ARG A 118 -18.49 2.09 8.76
CA ARG A 118 -19.25 2.43 9.96
C ARG A 118 -18.26 2.79 11.08
N ARG A 119 -18.11 4.06 11.34
CA ARG A 119 -17.34 4.60 12.46
C ARG A 119 -18.20 5.67 13.13
N ASN A 120 -19.16 5.20 13.92
CA ASN A 120 -20.20 6.01 14.53
C ASN A 120 -20.43 5.59 15.99
N ASP A 121 -21.54 6.04 16.59
CA ASP A 121 -21.85 5.74 18.01
C ASP A 121 -22.17 4.27 18.24
N ASP A 122 -22.64 3.55 17.21
CA ASP A 122 -23.08 2.14 17.32
C ASP A 122 -21.98 1.16 16.94
N TYR A 123 -21.17 1.50 15.95
CA TYR A 123 -20.18 0.59 15.35
C TYR A 123 -18.84 1.27 15.12
N ASP A 124 -17.77 0.48 15.17
CA ASP A 124 -16.49 0.79 14.56
C ASP A 124 -16.01 -0.44 13.77
N GLU A 125 -15.46 -0.23 12.56
CA GLU A 125 -15.07 -1.32 11.69
C GLU A 125 -13.83 -1.00 10.85
N ILE A 126 -13.18 -2.07 10.41
CA ILE A 126 -12.12 -2.04 9.40
C ILE A 126 -12.44 -3.06 8.31
N PHE A 127 -12.08 -2.76 7.05
CA PHE A 127 -12.30 -3.67 5.93
C PHE A 127 -11.06 -4.50 5.67
N LEU A 128 -11.21 -5.82 5.71
CA LEU A 128 -10.13 -6.76 5.47
C LEU A 128 -9.99 -7.10 3.99
N TYR A 129 -11.11 -7.35 3.31
CA TYR A 129 -11.14 -7.76 1.90
C TYR A 129 -12.33 -7.16 1.17
N ARG A 130 -12.12 -6.80 -0.09
CA ARG A 130 -13.19 -6.52 -1.04
C ARG A 130 -13.41 -7.76 -1.90
N VAL A 131 -14.67 -8.14 -2.08
CA VAL A 131 -15.07 -9.25 -2.95
C VAL A 131 -15.92 -8.71 -4.08
N THR A 132 -15.43 -8.84 -5.31
CA THR A 132 -16.15 -8.44 -6.51
C THR A 132 -17.18 -9.52 -6.87
N ARG A 133 -18.45 -9.14 -6.91
CA ARG A 133 -19.56 -10.00 -7.30
C ARG A 133 -20.01 -9.61 -8.71
N SER A 134 -19.57 -10.36 -9.71
CA SER A 134 -20.03 -10.19 -11.10
C SER A 134 -21.50 -10.60 -11.21
N VAL A 135 -22.20 -10.07 -12.22
CA VAL A 135 -23.60 -10.37 -12.49
C VAL A 135 -23.84 -11.88 -12.58
N GLY A 136 -24.77 -12.39 -11.79
CA GLY A 136 -25.16 -13.81 -11.78
C GLY A 136 -24.06 -14.80 -11.35
N ALA A 137 -22.97 -14.34 -10.75
CA ALA A 137 -21.89 -15.21 -10.30
C ALA A 137 -22.35 -16.15 -9.17
N THR A 138 -22.12 -17.45 -9.35
CA THR A 138 -22.50 -18.50 -8.38
C THR A 138 -21.35 -18.93 -7.48
N LYS A 139 -20.15 -18.42 -7.71
CA LYS A 139 -18.95 -18.75 -6.94
C LYS A 139 -18.01 -17.55 -6.80
N ILE A 140 -17.16 -17.60 -5.80
CA ILE A 140 -16.08 -16.65 -5.56
C ILE A 140 -14.75 -17.36 -5.86
N THR A 141 -13.90 -16.73 -6.69
CA THR A 141 -12.54 -17.18 -6.99
C THR A 141 -11.52 -16.22 -6.39
N ALA A 142 -10.26 -16.60 -6.34
CA ALA A 142 -9.19 -15.74 -5.81
C ALA A 142 -9.11 -14.40 -6.56
N ASP A 143 -9.34 -14.37 -7.87
CA ASP A 143 -9.32 -13.14 -8.69
C ASP A 143 -10.41 -12.14 -8.32
N ASN A 144 -11.47 -12.61 -7.64
CA ASN A 144 -12.56 -11.75 -7.17
C ASN A 144 -12.24 -11.06 -5.83
N VAL A 145 -11.19 -11.51 -5.12
CA VAL A 145 -10.86 -11.06 -3.77
C VAL A 145 -9.67 -10.11 -3.82
N VAL A 146 -9.88 -8.90 -3.32
CA VAL A 146 -8.82 -7.89 -3.20
C VAL A 146 -8.52 -7.68 -1.72
N ASP A 147 -7.25 -7.81 -1.37
CA ASP A 147 -6.76 -7.58 -0.01
C ASP A 147 -6.72 -6.08 0.30
N LEU A 148 -7.41 -5.66 1.35
CA LEU A 148 -7.46 -4.28 1.84
C LEU A 148 -6.73 -4.10 3.17
N ARG A 149 -6.14 -5.16 3.73
CA ARG A 149 -5.54 -5.13 5.07
C ARG A 149 -4.37 -4.16 5.17
N LEU A 150 -3.66 -3.89 4.07
CA LEU A 150 -2.56 -2.94 4.03
C LEU A 150 -2.97 -1.52 3.63
N ASP A 151 -4.22 -1.32 3.22
CA ASP A 151 -4.76 0.00 2.88
C ASP A 151 -5.13 0.76 4.16
N GLY A 152 -4.31 1.75 4.52
CA GLY A 152 -4.51 2.57 5.73
C GLY A 152 -5.78 3.42 5.72
N SER A 153 -6.46 3.60 4.58
CA SER A 153 -7.71 4.34 4.50
C SER A 153 -8.90 3.54 5.07
N VAL A 154 -8.85 2.21 4.97
CA VAL A 154 -9.95 1.30 5.36
C VAL A 154 -9.54 0.29 6.45
N CYS A 155 -8.27 -0.07 6.54
CA CYS A 155 -7.72 -1.00 7.51
C CYS A 155 -6.35 -0.52 8.01
N GLY A 156 -5.28 -0.96 7.36
CA GLY A 156 -3.89 -0.70 7.72
C GLY A 156 -3.30 -1.73 8.67
N LEU A 157 -2.02 -1.56 8.98
CA LEU A 157 -1.34 -2.31 10.03
C LEU A 157 -1.46 -1.59 11.36
N MET A 158 -1.74 -2.34 12.41
CA MET A 158 -1.72 -1.83 13.78
C MET A 158 -0.30 -1.37 14.13
N ARG A 159 -0.17 -0.13 14.53
CA ARG A 159 1.09 0.49 14.96
C ARG A 159 0.87 1.19 16.28
N ASP A 160 1.90 1.19 17.13
CA ASP A 160 1.93 2.13 18.25
C ASP A 160 2.09 3.52 17.64
N THR A 161 1.07 4.34 17.77
CA THR A 161 1.12 5.71 17.29
C THR A 161 2.07 6.50 18.18
N ILE A 162 3.33 6.58 17.77
CA ILE A 162 4.12 7.76 18.07
C ILE A 162 3.64 8.82 17.05
N ASP A 163 2.41 9.24 17.17
CA ASP A 163 1.79 10.29 16.33
C ASP A 163 2.36 11.69 16.65
N GLY A 164 3.57 11.76 17.19
CA GLY A 164 4.27 12.99 17.43
C GLY A 164 5.39 13.28 16.44
N ILE A 165 5.72 12.34 15.54
CA ILE A 165 6.69 12.61 14.49
C ILE A 165 5.92 12.87 13.20
N ASP A 166 5.69 14.15 12.92
CA ASP A 166 5.22 14.58 11.60
C ASP A 166 6.30 14.27 10.56
N THR A 167 6.16 13.11 9.91
CA THR A 167 7.08 12.68 8.86
C THR A 167 6.84 13.43 7.55
N SER A 168 5.80 14.26 7.44
CA SER A 168 5.47 15.00 6.22
C SER A 168 6.59 15.96 5.82
N VAL A 169 7.22 16.61 6.80
CA VAL A 169 8.37 17.49 6.58
C VAL A 169 9.57 16.70 6.06
N MET A 170 9.85 15.50 6.61
CA MET A 170 10.93 14.64 6.13
C MET A 170 10.64 14.12 4.70
N GLN A 171 9.40 13.73 4.43
CA GLN A 171 8.98 13.28 3.09
C GLN A 171 9.10 14.42 2.08
N ALA A 172 8.67 15.64 2.44
CA ALA A 172 8.81 16.81 1.59
C ALA A 172 10.27 17.19 1.34
N GLN A 173 11.13 17.11 2.36
CA GLN A 173 12.57 17.36 2.22
C GLN A 173 13.24 16.30 1.34
N PHE A 174 12.86 15.02 1.49
CA PHE A 174 13.39 13.95 0.66
C PHE A 174 12.96 14.10 -0.80
N ALA A 175 11.67 14.43 -1.04
CA ALA A 175 11.18 14.69 -2.40
C ALA A 175 11.88 15.89 -3.04
N ALA A 176 12.09 16.98 -2.30
CA ALA A 176 12.81 18.16 -2.78
C ALA A 176 14.30 17.84 -3.06
N TRP A 177 14.94 17.03 -2.22
CA TRP A 177 16.31 16.59 -2.46
C TRP A 177 16.41 15.68 -3.70
N LEU A 178 15.46 14.76 -3.90
CA LEU A 178 15.41 13.90 -5.07
C LEU A 178 15.27 14.73 -6.35
N GLN A 179 14.32 15.67 -6.38
CA GLN A 179 14.12 16.57 -7.51
C GLN A 179 15.36 17.40 -7.80
N HIS A 180 16.01 17.95 -6.78
CA HIS A 180 17.25 18.71 -6.94
C HIS A 180 18.39 17.85 -7.52
N THR A 181 18.47 16.58 -7.15
CA THR A 181 19.46 15.64 -7.68
C THR A 181 19.21 15.32 -9.15
N GLU A 182 17.93 15.15 -9.53
CA GLU A 182 17.51 14.97 -10.92
C GLU A 182 17.84 16.21 -11.76
N ASP A 183 17.50 17.41 -11.28
CA ASP A 183 17.80 18.68 -11.97
C ASP A 183 19.31 18.88 -12.20
N ILE A 184 20.16 18.49 -11.22
CA ILE A 184 21.63 18.53 -11.37
C ILE A 184 22.09 17.52 -12.43
N ALA A 185 21.55 16.31 -12.42
CA ALA A 185 21.92 15.28 -13.38
C ALA A 185 21.55 15.70 -14.81
N ASP A 186 20.35 16.24 -15.00
CA ASP A 186 19.87 16.73 -16.29
C ASP A 186 20.71 17.95 -16.78
N GLY A 187 21.05 18.85 -15.87
CA GLY A 187 21.92 19.99 -16.18
C GLY A 187 23.33 19.57 -16.64
N LEU A 188 23.92 18.59 -15.95
CA LEU A 188 25.22 18.03 -16.32
C LEU A 188 25.16 17.31 -17.68
N ASN A 189 24.13 16.53 -17.92
CA ASN A 189 23.93 15.84 -19.20
C ASN A 189 23.77 16.83 -20.36
N ALA A 190 23.03 17.90 -20.19
CA ALA A 190 22.88 18.95 -21.19
C ALA A 190 24.22 19.63 -21.48
N GLU A 191 24.98 19.98 -20.44
CA GLU A 191 26.29 20.62 -20.57
C GLU A 191 27.31 19.72 -21.28
N TYR A 192 27.36 18.44 -20.92
CA TYR A 192 28.24 17.47 -21.58
C TYR A 192 27.85 17.23 -23.03
N THR A 193 26.59 17.15 -23.34
CA THR A 193 26.09 16.99 -24.70
C THR A 193 26.47 18.20 -25.58
N GLU A 194 26.32 19.42 -25.08
CA GLU A 194 26.69 20.64 -25.78
C GLU A 194 28.21 20.72 -26.01
N LYS A 195 29.02 20.46 -24.98
CA LYS A 195 30.49 20.45 -25.07
C LYS A 195 30.96 19.38 -26.05
N PHE A 196 30.34 18.21 -26.03
CA PHE A 196 30.66 17.12 -26.93
C PHE A 196 30.33 17.47 -28.39
N ALA A 197 29.14 18.04 -28.62
CA ALA A 197 28.75 18.49 -29.96
C ALA A 197 29.69 19.55 -30.49
N ALA A 198 30.10 20.55 -29.69
CA ALA A 198 31.06 21.58 -30.07
C ALA A 198 32.45 21.01 -30.36
N TRP A 199 32.94 20.10 -29.54
CA TRP A 199 34.19 19.40 -29.74
C TRP A 199 34.16 18.55 -31.03
N PHE A 200 33.06 17.86 -31.27
CA PHE A 200 32.87 17.03 -32.46
C PHE A 200 32.87 17.87 -33.77
N GLU A 201 32.17 18.97 -33.79
CA GLU A 201 32.17 19.87 -34.96
C GLU A 201 33.59 20.47 -35.19
N ALA A 202 34.31 20.82 -34.16
CA ALA A 202 35.71 21.29 -34.26
C ALA A 202 36.66 20.24 -34.84
N ILE A 203 36.48 18.97 -34.49
CA ILE A 203 37.29 17.86 -35.07
C ILE A 203 36.89 17.56 -36.50
N LYS A 204 35.59 17.61 -36.84
CA LYS A 204 35.09 17.39 -38.18
C LYS A 204 35.65 18.39 -39.19
N ASP A 205 35.84 19.64 -38.79
CA ASP A 205 36.46 20.67 -39.63
C ASP A 205 37.95 20.42 -39.86
N GLN A 206 38.65 19.65 -38.97
CA GLN A 206 40.09 19.32 -39.08
C GLN A 206 40.37 18.03 -39.88
N LEU A 207 39.39 17.14 -39.95
CA LEU A 207 39.56 15.76 -40.41
C LEU A 207 38.90 15.60 -41.80
N GLY A 208 38.80 15.95 -42.76
CA GLY A 208 38.09 15.68 -44.03
C GLY A 208 36.90 14.69 -43.93
N GLU A 209 36.01 14.70 -44.92
CA GLU A 209 34.70 14.05 -44.83
C GLU A 209 34.72 12.56 -44.47
N ASP A 210 35.69 11.77 -44.90
CA ASP A 210 35.80 10.33 -44.62
C ASP A 210 36.19 10.03 -43.17
N ALA A 211 37.11 10.81 -42.63
CA ALA A 211 37.52 10.66 -41.23
C ALA A 211 36.44 11.17 -40.25
N ALA A 212 35.74 12.23 -40.61
CA ALA A 212 34.61 12.76 -39.83
C ALA A 212 33.41 11.80 -39.78
N GLY A 213 33.10 11.09 -40.85
CA GLY A 213 32.06 10.08 -40.90
C GLY A 213 32.36 8.88 -39.96
N ASN A 214 33.60 8.43 -39.93
CA ASN A 214 33.98 7.36 -39.00
C ASN A 214 33.92 7.81 -37.52
N LEU A 215 34.36 9.04 -37.24
CA LEU A 215 34.25 9.62 -35.91
C LEU A 215 32.80 9.80 -35.44
N GLN A 216 31.92 10.23 -36.36
CA GLN A 216 30.47 10.34 -36.08
C GLN A 216 29.85 9.01 -35.69
N ASN A 217 30.21 7.92 -36.36
CA ASN A 217 29.70 6.60 -36.05
C ASN A 217 30.19 6.15 -34.68
N GLN A 218 31.43 6.35 -34.30
CA GLN A 218 31.98 6.05 -32.99
C GLN A 218 31.32 6.90 -31.89
N CYS A 219 31.00 8.15 -32.16
CA CYS A 219 30.33 9.03 -31.22
C CYS A 219 28.88 8.63 -31.01
N ASN A 220 28.15 8.22 -32.02
CA ASN A 220 26.80 7.70 -31.91
C ASN A 220 26.79 6.42 -31.06
N GLU A 221 27.75 5.53 -31.26
CA GLU A 221 27.89 4.29 -30.48
C GLU A 221 28.19 4.57 -29.01
N LEU A 222 29.09 5.54 -28.71
CA LEU A 222 29.36 5.98 -27.35
C LEU A 222 28.13 6.61 -26.68
N ASN A 223 27.37 7.42 -27.40
CA ASN A 223 26.14 8.03 -26.87
C ASN A 223 25.07 6.98 -26.57
N ASP A 224 24.91 5.97 -27.42
CA ASP A 224 24.00 4.83 -27.18
C ASP A 224 24.44 4.01 -25.95
N ARG A 225 25.73 3.84 -25.74
CA ARG A 225 26.26 3.18 -24.55
C ARG A 225 26.04 4.00 -23.28
N MET A 226 26.21 5.31 -23.33
CA MET A 226 25.92 6.22 -22.23
C MET A 226 24.44 6.19 -21.87
N SER A 227 23.54 6.28 -22.83
CA SER A 227 22.10 6.20 -22.60
C SER A 227 21.66 4.88 -21.99
N ARG A 228 22.28 3.77 -22.36
CA ARG A 228 22.04 2.47 -21.71
C ARG A 228 22.53 2.44 -20.27
N MET A 229 23.70 3.02 -19.97
CA MET A 229 24.21 3.09 -18.61
C MET A 229 23.31 3.98 -17.74
N GLU A 230 22.85 5.13 -18.24
CA GLU A 230 21.88 5.98 -17.55
C GLU A 230 20.57 5.24 -17.27
N TYR A 231 20.04 4.53 -18.27
CA TYR A 231 18.86 3.70 -18.07
C TYR A 231 19.07 2.65 -16.97
N MET A 232 20.21 1.97 -16.97
CA MET A 232 20.56 0.97 -15.95
C MET A 232 20.72 1.57 -14.56
N VAL A 233 21.30 2.77 -14.46
CA VAL A 233 21.45 3.50 -13.18
C VAL A 233 20.08 3.96 -12.65
N ILE A 234 19.25 4.55 -13.50
CA ILE A 234 17.91 5.05 -13.11
C ILE A 234 16.98 3.91 -12.71
N HIS A 235 17.04 2.77 -13.42
CA HIS A 235 16.18 1.62 -13.15
C HIS A 235 16.81 0.58 -12.22
N ASN A 236 18.03 0.84 -11.73
CA ASN A 236 18.79 -0.09 -10.87
C ASN A 236 18.95 -1.50 -11.49
N ASP A 237 19.00 -1.56 -12.83
CA ASP A 237 19.11 -2.79 -13.61
C ASP A 237 20.55 -3.00 -14.09
N PHE A 238 21.33 -3.74 -13.32
CA PHE A 238 22.71 -4.10 -13.64
C PHE A 238 22.83 -5.52 -14.24
N SER A 239 21.75 -6.10 -14.72
CA SER A 239 21.70 -7.48 -15.20
C SER A 239 22.29 -7.70 -16.58
N ALA A 240 22.43 -6.65 -17.40
CA ALA A 240 22.98 -6.75 -18.73
C ALA A 240 24.53 -6.63 -18.72
N PRO A 241 25.28 -7.61 -19.27
CA PRO A 241 26.72 -7.50 -19.35
C PRO A 241 27.10 -6.37 -20.33
N ILE A 242 28.00 -5.49 -19.91
CA ILE A 242 28.65 -4.53 -20.79
C ILE A 242 29.51 -5.32 -21.76
N ALA A 243 29.13 -5.39 -23.03
CA ALA A 243 29.98 -5.96 -24.04
C ALA A 243 31.21 -5.09 -24.20
N VAL A 244 32.34 -5.55 -23.68
CA VAL A 244 33.66 -4.99 -23.97
C VAL A 244 34.08 -5.68 -25.26
N ASP A 245 34.14 -4.92 -26.36
CA ASP A 245 34.67 -5.41 -27.62
C ASP A 245 36.21 -5.41 -27.49
N ASP A 246 36.77 -6.60 -27.26
CA ASP A 246 38.19 -6.86 -27.09
C ASP A 246 38.85 -7.09 -28.47
N THR A 247 38.67 -6.17 -29.42
CA THR A 247 39.41 -6.17 -30.68
C THR A 247 40.41 -5.03 -30.66
N ALA A 248 41.61 -5.34 -30.13
CA ALA A 248 42.82 -4.58 -30.38
C ALA A 248 43.40 -4.86 -31.78
#